data_5d3ff6d887909fafea29dbf6fb81f589
#
_entry.id   5d3ff6d887909fafea29dbf6fb81f589
#
_cell.length_a   1.000
_cell.length_b   1.000
_cell.length_c   1.000
_cell.angle_alpha   90.00
_cell.angle_beta   90.00
_cell.angle_gamma   90.00
#
_symmetry.space_group_name_H-M   'P 1'
#
loop_
_entity.id
_entity.type
_entity.pdbx_description
1 polymer ?
#
loop_
_entity_poly.entity_id
_entity_poly.type
_entity_poly.pdbx_seq_one_letter_code
_entity_poly.pdbx_strand_id
1 'polypeptide(L)'
;AKYALFEYDAGSGQTRELLNSAMLLKGGEEKLSAEEKARRERQRQTGAGFTQYHLDPKAQNILLGLSGKLYLVRLKDLQVRMLNTGKGILTDPKFSPDGKKIAYVLNHDIAVYDLERDVESMVTKGGTPEKTHGIAEFVAQEEMDRFTGYWWSPDSNWIAFEEVDHAGVEIWSIADPLSPQNTAHLQYYPRPGKPNVRVRLGVTSKIGRAHV
;
A
#
# COMPACT_ATOMS: atom_id res chain seq x y z
N ALA A 1 20.50 -3.72 -4.41
CA ALA A 1 19.97 -3.21 -5.70
C ALA A 1 19.16 -1.95 -5.48
N LYS A 2 19.10 -1.07 -6.50
CA LYS A 2 18.20 0.10 -6.49
C LYS A 2 17.17 -0.09 -7.59
N TYR A 3 15.90 0.02 -7.26
CA TYR A 3 14.81 -0.03 -8.23
C TYR A 3 14.53 1.38 -8.76
N ALA A 4 14.41 1.49 -10.09
CA ALA A 4 14.05 2.72 -10.78
C ALA A 4 12.94 2.43 -11.80
N LEU A 5 12.27 3.46 -12.28
CA LEU A 5 11.27 3.36 -13.31
C LEU A 5 11.93 3.48 -14.69
N PHE A 6 11.73 2.47 -15.52
CA PHE A 6 12.25 2.42 -16.89
C PHE A 6 11.11 2.38 -17.90
N GLU A 7 11.35 2.93 -19.06
CA GLU A 7 10.54 2.74 -20.26
C GLU A 7 11.30 1.85 -21.25
N TYR A 8 10.60 0.91 -21.83
CA TYR A 8 11.11 0.08 -22.91
C TYR A 8 10.32 0.36 -24.18
N ASP A 9 10.97 0.81 -25.23
CA ASP A 9 10.39 0.99 -26.56
C ASP A 9 10.50 -0.31 -27.35
N ALA A 10 9.36 -0.97 -27.56
CA ALA A 10 9.29 -2.25 -28.27
C ALA A 10 9.63 -2.12 -29.79
N GLY A 11 9.50 -0.92 -30.36
CA GLY A 11 9.82 -0.69 -31.76
C GLY A 11 11.31 -0.54 -32.04
N SER A 12 12.02 0.18 -31.16
CA SER A 12 13.46 0.40 -31.27
C SER A 12 14.30 -0.57 -30.42
N GLY A 13 13.68 -1.29 -29.49
CA GLY A 13 14.37 -2.14 -28.52
C GLY A 13 15.17 -1.37 -27.46
N GLN A 14 14.97 -0.06 -27.34
CA GLN A 14 15.71 0.80 -26.42
C GLN A 14 15.04 0.87 -25.05
N THR A 15 15.88 0.93 -24.02
CA THR A 15 15.44 1.16 -22.64
C THR A 15 16.00 2.50 -22.15
N ARG A 16 15.16 3.30 -21.50
CA ARG A 16 15.61 4.52 -20.83
C ARG A 16 15.09 4.58 -19.40
N GLU A 17 15.90 5.09 -18.48
CA GLU A 17 15.46 5.41 -17.14
C GLU A 17 14.58 6.66 -17.16
N LEU A 18 13.38 6.58 -16.58
CA LEU A 18 12.46 7.70 -16.46
C LEU A 18 12.65 8.44 -15.13
N LEU A 19 12.70 7.67 -14.03
CA LEU A 19 12.80 8.20 -12.68
C LEU A 19 13.52 7.21 -11.77
N ASN A 20 14.23 7.74 -10.78
CA ASN A 20 14.77 6.98 -9.67
C ASN A 20 14.43 7.65 -8.32
N SER A 21 14.62 6.93 -7.23
CA SER A 21 14.30 7.40 -5.88
C SER A 21 15.12 8.64 -5.47
N ALA A 22 16.36 8.77 -5.93
CA ALA A 22 17.23 9.92 -5.60
C ALA A 22 16.66 11.24 -6.14
N MET A 23 16.00 11.21 -7.31
CA MET A 23 15.34 12.39 -7.88
C MET A 23 14.21 12.89 -6.99
N LEU A 24 13.41 11.97 -6.40
CA LEU A 24 12.29 12.33 -5.53
C LEU A 24 12.74 12.70 -4.10
N LEU A 25 13.78 12.03 -3.60
CA LEU A 25 14.32 12.26 -2.26
C LEU A 25 15.34 13.40 -2.21
N LYS A 26 15.65 14.03 -3.36
CA LYS A 26 16.66 15.11 -3.48
C LYS A 26 17.99 14.72 -2.84
N GLY A 27 18.42 13.48 -3.06
CA GLY A 27 19.66 12.94 -2.52
C GLY A 27 19.56 12.37 -1.09
N GLY A 28 18.40 12.44 -0.45
CA GLY A 28 18.16 11.78 0.84
C GLY A 28 18.02 10.26 0.72
N GLU A 29 18.10 9.58 1.85
CA GLU A 29 17.89 8.14 1.94
C GLU A 29 16.41 7.78 2.06
N GLU A 30 16.04 6.61 1.51
CA GLU A 30 14.70 6.05 1.65
C GLU A 30 14.45 5.63 3.10
N LYS A 31 13.31 6.06 3.65
CA LYS A 31 12.87 5.68 5.00
C LYS A 31 11.70 4.70 4.88
N LEU A 32 11.91 3.49 5.39
CA LEU A 32 10.88 2.45 5.40
C LEU A 32 10.27 2.34 6.80
N SER A 33 8.95 2.26 6.89
CA SER A 33 8.26 1.83 8.10
C SER A 33 8.51 0.34 8.38
N ALA A 34 8.22 -0.11 9.60
CA ALA A 34 8.34 -1.52 9.95
C ALA A 34 7.42 -2.41 9.08
N GLU A 35 6.21 -1.92 8.81
CA GLU A 35 5.21 -2.61 7.98
C GLU A 35 5.65 -2.72 6.52
N GLU A 36 6.23 -1.65 5.97
CA GLU A 36 6.76 -1.68 4.60
C GLU A 36 7.98 -2.61 4.49
N LYS A 37 8.84 -2.65 5.51
CA LYS A 37 9.93 -3.62 5.57
C LYS A 37 9.39 -5.05 5.58
N ALA A 38 8.43 -5.35 6.46
CA ALA A 38 7.81 -6.68 6.54
C ALA A 38 7.10 -7.06 5.24
N ARG A 39 6.40 -6.12 4.58
CA ARG A 39 5.77 -6.34 3.28
C ARG A 39 6.80 -6.70 2.21
N ARG A 40 7.90 -5.92 2.10
CA ARG A 40 8.98 -6.18 1.14
C ARG A 40 9.66 -7.52 1.40
N GLU A 41 9.86 -7.87 2.65
CA GLU A 41 10.43 -9.16 3.04
C GLU A 41 9.56 -10.32 2.58
N ARG A 42 8.24 -10.28 2.83
CA ARG A 42 7.28 -11.27 2.33
C ARG A 42 7.27 -11.36 0.81
N GLN A 43 7.39 -10.24 0.12
CA GLN A 43 7.48 -10.18 -1.36
C GLN A 43 8.90 -10.45 -1.87
N ARG A 44 9.87 -10.76 -0.99
CA ARG A 44 11.28 -10.99 -1.32
C ARG A 44 11.93 -9.85 -2.10
N GLN A 45 11.49 -8.63 -1.81
CA GLN A 45 11.99 -7.39 -2.42
C GLN A 45 13.11 -6.81 -1.56
N THR A 46 14.37 -7.04 -1.94
CA THR A 46 15.54 -6.62 -1.18
C THR A 46 16.13 -5.27 -1.62
N GLY A 47 15.64 -4.69 -2.72
CA GLY A 47 16.14 -3.42 -3.26
C GLY A 47 15.47 -2.20 -2.63
N ALA A 48 16.17 -1.06 -2.68
CA ALA A 48 15.62 0.25 -2.35
C ALA A 48 15.02 0.93 -3.60
N GLY A 49 14.08 1.85 -3.41
CA GLY A 49 13.46 2.63 -4.47
C GLY A 49 12.02 2.21 -4.79
N PHE A 50 11.64 2.30 -6.07
CA PHE A 50 10.27 2.02 -6.49
C PHE A 50 10.01 0.52 -6.60
N THR A 51 9.43 -0.07 -5.57
CA THR A 51 9.10 -1.51 -5.57
C THR A 51 7.80 -1.82 -6.31
N GLN A 52 6.94 -0.83 -6.48
CA GLN A 52 5.67 -0.94 -7.20
C GLN A 52 5.34 0.36 -7.93
N TYR A 53 4.59 0.24 -9.00
CA TYR A 53 3.98 1.36 -9.70
C TYR A 53 2.57 0.98 -10.18
N HIS A 54 1.70 1.96 -10.32
CA HIS A 54 0.36 1.77 -10.85
C HIS A 54 0.10 2.79 -11.95
N LEU A 55 -0.28 2.32 -13.12
CA LEU A 55 -0.76 3.19 -14.19
C LEU A 55 -2.21 3.59 -13.92
N ASP A 56 -2.56 4.82 -14.25
CA ASP A 56 -3.96 5.20 -14.32
C ASP A 56 -4.66 4.47 -15.50
N PRO A 57 -6.01 4.41 -15.52
CA PRO A 57 -6.74 3.67 -16.57
C PRO A 57 -6.48 4.15 -18.01
N LYS A 58 -5.96 5.36 -18.18
CA LYS A 58 -5.62 5.94 -19.48
C LYS A 58 -4.14 5.86 -19.81
N ALA A 59 -3.33 5.26 -18.91
CA ALA A 59 -1.87 5.20 -19.01
C ALA A 59 -1.22 6.58 -19.23
N GLN A 60 -1.78 7.62 -18.63
CA GLN A 60 -1.26 9.00 -18.70
C GLN A 60 -0.44 9.37 -17.47
N ASN A 61 -0.72 8.73 -16.35
CA ASN A 61 -0.05 8.96 -15.08
C ASN A 61 0.39 7.66 -14.44
N ILE A 62 1.50 7.74 -13.71
CA ILE A 62 2.00 6.67 -12.85
C ILE A 62 1.89 7.12 -11.39
N LEU A 63 1.40 6.24 -10.54
CA LEU A 63 1.42 6.40 -9.09
C LEU A 63 2.60 5.61 -8.53
N LEU A 64 3.42 6.27 -7.72
CA LEU A 64 4.59 5.70 -7.06
C LEU A 64 4.48 5.90 -5.54
N GLY A 65 4.80 4.87 -4.78
CA GLY A 65 5.02 4.94 -3.34
C GLY A 65 6.51 5.04 -3.01
N LEU A 66 6.90 5.98 -2.14
CA LEU A 66 8.28 6.11 -1.67
C LEU A 66 8.33 6.77 -0.29
N SER A 67 9.00 6.14 0.67
CA SER A 67 9.17 6.69 2.04
C SER A 67 7.85 7.09 2.70
N GLY A 68 6.78 6.30 2.53
CA GLY A 68 5.45 6.55 3.10
C GLY A 68 4.70 7.71 2.46
N LYS A 69 5.09 8.14 1.26
CA LYS A 69 4.44 9.18 0.47
C LYS A 69 4.03 8.68 -0.89
N LEU A 70 3.00 9.30 -1.47
CA LEU A 70 2.56 9.03 -2.83
C LEU A 70 2.98 10.15 -3.77
N TYR A 71 3.44 9.75 -4.94
CA TYR A 71 3.84 10.63 -6.02
C TYR A 71 3.07 10.29 -7.28
N LEU A 72 2.40 11.27 -7.85
CA LEU A 72 1.75 11.18 -9.15
C LEU A 72 2.71 11.73 -10.21
N VAL A 73 3.07 10.90 -11.18
CA VAL A 73 3.98 11.24 -12.27
C VAL A 73 3.21 11.28 -13.58
N ARG A 74 3.17 12.40 -14.24
CA ARG A 74 2.57 12.53 -15.57
C ARG A 74 3.56 12.05 -16.62
N LEU A 75 3.19 11.04 -17.41
CA LEU A 75 4.10 10.37 -18.36
C LEU A 75 4.54 11.29 -19.52
N LYS A 76 3.68 12.21 -19.94
CA LYS A 76 3.97 13.10 -21.09
C LYS A 76 5.24 13.93 -20.91
N ASP A 77 5.52 14.39 -19.71
CA ASP A 77 6.60 15.36 -19.43
C ASP A 77 7.34 15.04 -18.12
N LEU A 78 7.04 13.90 -17.50
CA LEU A 78 7.62 13.43 -16.25
C LEU A 78 7.47 14.41 -15.08
N GLN A 79 6.45 15.28 -15.13
CA GLN A 79 6.13 16.14 -13.98
C GLN A 79 5.69 15.29 -12.80
N VAL A 80 6.32 15.53 -11.65
CA VAL A 80 6.04 14.83 -10.40
C VAL A 80 5.28 15.74 -9.46
N ARG A 81 4.12 15.27 -8.97
CA ARG A 81 3.34 15.88 -7.90
C ARG A 81 3.33 14.95 -6.68
N MET A 82 3.87 15.38 -5.56
CA MET A 82 3.67 14.70 -4.28
C MET A 82 2.24 14.97 -3.80
N LEU A 83 1.50 13.92 -3.45
CA LEU A 83 0.15 14.04 -2.92
C LEU A 83 0.20 14.43 -1.44
N ASN A 84 -0.69 15.32 -1.03
CA ASN A 84 -0.80 15.76 0.37
C ASN A 84 -1.67 14.76 1.18
N THR A 85 -1.13 13.56 1.36
CA THR A 85 -1.78 12.50 2.14
C THR A 85 -1.57 12.70 3.63
N GLY A 86 -2.44 12.11 4.45
CA GLY A 86 -2.30 12.07 5.91
C GLY A 86 -0.96 11.48 6.34
N LYS A 87 -0.59 11.76 7.59
CA LYS A 87 0.61 11.19 8.19
C LYS A 87 0.35 9.77 8.67
N GLY A 88 1.26 8.87 8.39
CA GLY A 88 1.19 7.49 8.87
C GLY A 88 1.74 6.48 7.88
N ILE A 89 1.37 5.23 8.13
CA ILE A 89 1.75 4.09 7.30
C ILE A 89 0.77 4.00 6.15
N LEU A 90 1.28 4.17 4.93
CA LEU A 90 0.50 4.14 3.71
C LEU A 90 0.85 2.89 2.92
N THR A 91 -0.16 2.07 2.59
CA THR A 91 0.02 0.82 1.85
C THR A 91 -1.04 0.63 0.77
N ASP A 92 -0.72 -0.20 -0.22
CA ASP A 92 -1.60 -0.70 -1.28
C ASP A 92 -2.37 0.42 -2.03
N PRO A 93 -1.71 1.46 -2.57
CA PRO A 93 -2.39 2.52 -3.29
C PRO A 93 -2.89 2.06 -4.66
N LYS A 94 -4.12 2.45 -5.04
CA LYS A 94 -4.74 2.09 -6.32
C LYS A 94 -5.58 3.23 -6.88
N PHE A 95 -5.50 3.44 -8.18
CA PHE A 95 -6.46 4.31 -8.86
C PHE A 95 -7.87 3.73 -8.83
N SER A 96 -8.85 4.62 -8.76
CA SER A 96 -10.24 4.28 -9.13
C SER A 96 -10.31 3.95 -10.64
N PRO A 97 -11.26 3.11 -11.09
CA PRO A 97 -11.42 2.80 -12.51
C PRO A 97 -11.63 3.99 -13.43
N ASP A 98 -12.19 5.10 -12.92
CA ASP A 98 -12.34 6.36 -13.67
C ASP A 98 -11.07 7.24 -13.66
N GLY A 99 -10.04 6.84 -12.91
CA GLY A 99 -8.76 7.56 -12.79
C GLY A 99 -8.80 8.86 -11.98
N LYS A 100 -9.94 9.21 -11.36
CA LYS A 100 -10.10 10.50 -10.67
C LYS A 100 -9.69 10.46 -9.20
N LYS A 101 -9.57 9.27 -8.62
CA LYS A 101 -9.27 9.08 -7.21
C LYS A 101 -8.21 8.02 -7.01
N ILE A 102 -7.58 8.07 -5.85
CA ILE A 102 -6.65 7.05 -5.38
C ILE A 102 -7.15 6.59 -4.02
N ALA A 103 -7.41 5.29 -3.87
CA ALA A 103 -7.60 4.68 -2.56
C ALA A 103 -6.29 4.08 -2.07
N TYR A 104 -6.12 4.01 -0.77
CA TYR A 104 -5.00 3.37 -0.07
C TYR A 104 -5.40 3.07 1.36
N VAL A 105 -4.63 2.21 2.01
CA VAL A 105 -4.75 2.06 3.46
C VAL A 105 -3.81 3.04 4.13
N LEU A 106 -4.34 3.87 5.02
CA LEU A 106 -3.61 4.80 5.87
C LEU A 106 -3.69 4.31 7.32
N ASN A 107 -2.57 3.89 7.87
CA ASN A 107 -2.51 3.16 9.14
C ASN A 107 -3.30 1.84 9.03
N HIS A 108 -4.51 1.78 9.55
CA HIS A 108 -5.35 0.57 9.57
C HIS A 108 -6.74 0.81 8.96
N ASP A 109 -6.92 1.96 8.30
CA ASP A 109 -8.18 2.38 7.70
C ASP A 109 -8.01 2.78 6.24
N ILE A 110 -9.08 2.66 5.46
CA ILE A 110 -9.08 3.03 4.05
C ILE A 110 -9.29 4.55 3.92
N ALA A 111 -8.43 5.18 3.16
CA ALA A 111 -8.54 6.57 2.74
C ALA A 111 -8.71 6.66 1.22
N VAL A 112 -9.35 7.73 0.76
CA VAL A 112 -9.49 8.08 -0.65
C VAL A 112 -9.02 9.51 -0.86
N TYR A 113 -8.14 9.69 -1.83
CA TYR A 113 -7.65 10.97 -2.28
C TYR A 113 -8.34 11.37 -3.59
N ASP A 114 -9.01 12.52 -3.61
CA ASP A 114 -9.61 13.10 -4.81
C ASP A 114 -8.56 13.95 -5.53
N LEU A 115 -8.20 13.55 -6.75
CA LEU A 115 -7.13 14.19 -7.52
C LEU A 115 -7.50 15.56 -8.08
N GLU A 116 -8.79 15.81 -8.30
CA GLU A 116 -9.28 17.10 -8.80
C GLU A 116 -9.40 18.13 -7.67
N ARG A 117 -9.90 17.69 -6.51
CA ARG A 117 -10.11 18.56 -5.35
C ARG A 117 -8.88 18.71 -4.47
N ASP A 118 -7.90 17.84 -4.65
CA ASP A 118 -6.67 17.76 -3.83
C ASP A 118 -6.97 17.54 -2.34
N VAL A 119 -7.93 16.64 -2.03
CA VAL A 119 -8.44 16.37 -0.69
C VAL A 119 -8.45 14.88 -0.40
N GLU A 120 -7.97 14.52 0.80
CA GLU A 120 -8.09 13.19 1.39
C GLU A 120 -9.35 13.06 2.24
N SER A 121 -9.99 11.90 2.19
CA SER A 121 -11.13 11.55 3.05
C SER A 121 -10.99 10.12 3.56
N MET A 122 -11.20 9.92 4.86
CA MET A 122 -11.27 8.57 5.44
C MET A 122 -12.60 7.91 5.06
N VAL A 123 -12.51 6.70 4.54
CA VAL A 123 -13.64 5.89 4.09
C VAL A 123 -14.09 4.92 5.19
N THR A 124 -13.13 4.33 5.88
CA THR A 124 -13.37 3.53 7.10
C THR A 124 -12.83 4.27 8.32
N LYS A 125 -13.18 3.83 9.51
CA LYS A 125 -12.73 4.40 10.79
C LYS A 125 -12.70 3.34 11.88
N GLY A 126 -11.81 3.54 12.83
CA GLY A 126 -11.69 2.66 13.99
C GLY A 126 -10.72 1.51 13.78
N GLY A 127 -9.92 1.58 12.73
CA GLY A 127 -8.81 0.65 12.52
C GLY A 127 -7.76 0.75 13.63
N THR A 128 -7.25 -0.41 14.04
CA THR A 128 -6.20 -0.58 15.05
C THR A 128 -5.25 -1.68 14.59
N PRO A 129 -4.08 -1.87 15.21
CA PRO A 129 -3.23 -3.02 14.90
C PRO A 129 -3.92 -4.38 15.03
N GLU A 130 -4.91 -4.48 15.92
CA GLU A 130 -5.69 -5.71 16.13
C GLU A 130 -6.86 -5.85 15.14
N LYS A 131 -7.44 -4.74 14.71
CA LYS A 131 -8.56 -4.70 13.76
C LYS A 131 -8.24 -3.79 12.59
N THR A 132 -8.09 -4.35 11.42
CA THR A 132 -7.68 -3.60 10.23
C THR A 132 -8.76 -3.60 9.16
N HIS A 133 -8.78 -2.54 8.34
CA HIS A 133 -9.66 -2.42 7.18
C HIS A 133 -8.83 -2.31 5.90
N GLY A 134 -9.10 -3.19 4.94
CA GLY A 134 -8.45 -3.14 3.63
C GLY A 134 -7.04 -3.71 3.57
N ILE A 135 -6.58 -4.39 4.62
CA ILE A 135 -5.29 -5.08 4.66
C ILE A 135 -5.56 -6.58 4.62
N ALA A 136 -4.94 -7.30 3.68
CA ALA A 136 -4.97 -8.74 3.66
C ALA A 136 -4.29 -9.30 4.92
N GLU A 137 -4.89 -10.32 5.53
CA GLU A 137 -4.35 -10.95 6.74
C GLU A 137 -3.09 -11.80 6.43
N PHE A 138 -2.40 -12.24 7.48
CA PHE A 138 -1.09 -12.91 7.37
C PHE A 138 -1.10 -14.13 6.44
N VAL A 139 -2.07 -15.06 6.60
CA VAL A 139 -2.14 -16.29 5.80
C VAL A 139 -2.41 -15.99 4.34
N ALA A 140 -3.26 -14.99 4.05
CA ALA A 140 -3.50 -14.54 2.68
C ALA A 140 -2.22 -14.03 2.02
N GLN A 141 -1.38 -13.31 2.76
CA GLN A 141 -0.11 -12.80 2.25
C GLN A 141 0.94 -13.89 2.07
N GLU A 142 1.09 -14.80 3.03
CA GLU A 142 2.18 -15.81 3.04
C GLU A 142 1.85 -17.04 2.19
N GLU A 143 0.58 -17.48 2.18
CA GLU A 143 0.19 -18.75 1.57
C GLU A 143 -0.59 -18.59 0.26
N MET A 144 -1.21 -17.43 0.05
CA MET A 144 -2.08 -17.19 -1.11
C MET A 144 -1.55 -16.11 -2.05
N ASP A 145 -0.38 -15.53 -1.78
CA ASP A 145 0.23 -14.42 -2.53
C ASP A 145 -0.76 -13.24 -2.75
N ARG A 146 -1.67 -13.02 -1.79
CA ARG A 146 -2.67 -11.98 -1.83
C ARG A 146 -2.36 -10.88 -0.82
N PHE A 147 -1.92 -9.72 -1.30
CA PHE A 147 -1.53 -8.55 -0.49
C PHE A 147 -2.62 -7.48 -0.43
N THR A 148 -3.66 -7.63 -1.23
CA THR A 148 -4.78 -6.68 -1.33
C THR A 148 -5.93 -7.10 -0.43
N GLY A 149 -6.48 -6.15 0.34
CA GLY A 149 -7.66 -6.36 1.17
C GLY A 149 -8.83 -5.44 0.81
N TYR A 150 -8.76 -4.68 -0.30
CA TYR A 150 -9.88 -3.86 -0.77
C TYR A 150 -9.90 -3.73 -2.29
N TRP A 151 -11.07 -3.45 -2.84
CA TRP A 151 -11.33 -3.42 -4.28
C TRP A 151 -12.32 -2.32 -4.64
N TRP A 152 -12.00 -1.55 -5.69
CA TRP A 152 -12.94 -0.62 -6.28
C TRP A 152 -14.06 -1.34 -7.04
N SER A 153 -15.27 -0.78 -6.98
CA SER A 153 -16.32 -1.15 -7.96
C SER A 153 -15.97 -0.62 -9.35
N PRO A 154 -16.42 -1.27 -10.43
CA PRO A 154 -16.13 -0.83 -11.80
C PRO A 154 -16.61 0.59 -12.11
N ASP A 155 -17.67 1.05 -11.46
CA ASP A 155 -18.23 2.40 -11.62
C ASP A 155 -17.55 3.45 -10.72
N SER A 156 -16.49 3.08 -9.99
CA SER A 156 -15.74 3.95 -9.08
C SER A 156 -16.56 4.56 -7.94
N ASN A 157 -17.72 3.98 -7.60
CA ASN A 157 -18.64 4.52 -6.59
C ASN A 157 -18.53 3.81 -5.24
N TRP A 158 -18.04 2.58 -5.22
CA TRP A 158 -17.98 1.74 -4.03
C TRP A 158 -16.59 1.14 -3.84
N ILE A 159 -16.29 0.81 -2.60
CA ILE A 159 -15.14 0.00 -2.22
C ILE A 159 -15.67 -1.19 -1.41
N ALA A 160 -15.35 -2.41 -1.88
CA ALA A 160 -15.44 -3.62 -1.07
C ALA A 160 -14.13 -3.77 -0.30
N PHE A 161 -14.18 -4.23 0.95
CA PHE A 161 -12.98 -4.37 1.77
C PHE A 161 -13.12 -5.49 2.80
N GLU A 162 -12.00 -6.01 3.22
CA GLU A 162 -11.89 -6.92 4.37
C GLU A 162 -11.74 -6.10 5.65
N GLU A 163 -12.56 -6.40 6.64
CA GLU A 163 -12.29 -6.11 8.03
C GLU A 163 -11.66 -7.37 8.63
N VAL A 164 -10.44 -7.25 9.11
CA VAL A 164 -9.69 -8.36 9.72
C VAL A 164 -9.57 -8.09 11.21
N ASP A 165 -10.08 -9.03 12.01
CA ASP A 165 -10.05 -9.00 13.48
C ASP A 165 -9.09 -10.08 13.98
N HIS A 166 -7.99 -9.67 14.60
CA HIS A 166 -6.96 -10.54 15.14
C HIS A 166 -7.22 -10.95 16.61
N ALA A 167 -8.37 -10.58 17.18
CA ALA A 167 -8.70 -10.93 18.56
C ALA A 167 -8.63 -12.46 18.77
N GLY A 168 -7.83 -12.89 19.73
CA GLY A 168 -7.60 -14.29 20.06
C GLY A 168 -6.55 -15.02 19.21
N VAL A 169 -5.96 -14.37 18.20
CA VAL A 169 -4.80 -14.91 17.48
C VAL A 169 -3.55 -14.79 18.35
N GLU A 170 -2.71 -15.82 18.35
CA GLU A 170 -1.46 -15.79 19.08
C GLU A 170 -0.54 -14.68 18.58
N ILE A 171 0.15 -14.02 19.51
CA ILE A 171 1.17 -13.03 19.20
C ILE A 171 2.54 -13.66 19.42
N TRP A 172 3.36 -13.65 18.39
CA TRP A 172 4.76 -14.07 18.46
C TRP A 172 5.67 -12.87 18.60
N SER A 173 6.67 -13.04 19.47
CA SER A 173 7.75 -12.07 19.66
C SER A 173 8.96 -12.54 18.87
N ILE A 174 9.32 -11.81 17.83
CA ILE A 174 10.45 -12.14 16.96
C ILE A 174 11.59 -11.18 17.30
N ALA A 175 12.63 -11.68 17.93
CA ALA A 175 13.84 -10.93 18.23
C ALA A 175 14.79 -10.94 17.02
N ASP A 176 15.49 -9.81 16.81
CA ASP A 176 16.60 -9.74 15.85
C ASP A 176 17.90 -10.22 16.55
N PRO A 177 18.44 -11.41 16.19
CA PRO A 177 19.65 -11.91 16.83
C PRO A 177 20.90 -11.09 16.51
N LEU A 178 20.88 -10.30 15.43
CA LEU A 178 21.98 -9.39 15.06
C LEU A 178 21.93 -8.06 15.80
N SER A 179 20.78 -7.74 16.41
CA SER A 179 20.56 -6.50 17.14
C SER A 179 19.72 -6.76 18.39
N PRO A 180 20.24 -7.56 19.36
CA PRO A 180 19.45 -8.03 20.52
C PRO A 180 19.01 -6.92 21.47
N GLN A 181 19.58 -5.72 21.33
CA GLN A 181 19.18 -4.50 22.09
C GLN A 181 17.89 -3.89 21.54
N ASN A 182 17.45 -4.25 20.33
CA ASN A 182 16.21 -3.73 19.76
C ASN A 182 14.99 -4.42 20.38
N THR A 183 13.88 -3.69 20.46
CA THR A 183 12.60 -4.27 20.87
C THR A 183 12.19 -5.34 19.85
N ALA A 184 11.82 -6.51 20.33
CA ALA A 184 11.34 -7.60 19.48
C ALA A 184 10.08 -7.17 18.70
N HIS A 185 9.99 -7.61 17.44
CA HIS A 185 8.82 -7.41 16.62
C HIS A 185 7.69 -8.34 17.06
N LEU A 186 6.51 -7.79 17.33
CA LEU A 186 5.31 -8.55 17.67
C LEU A 186 4.50 -8.81 16.41
N GLN A 187 4.15 -10.08 16.17
CA GLN A 187 3.38 -10.48 14.99
C GLN A 187 2.26 -11.43 15.38
N TYR A 188 1.05 -11.17 14.89
CA TYR A 188 -0.04 -12.14 14.93
C TYR A 188 0.30 -13.33 14.05
N TYR A 189 0.34 -14.52 14.64
CA TYR A 189 0.75 -15.74 13.94
C TYR A 189 -0.19 -16.90 14.23
N PRO A 190 -1.12 -17.22 13.31
CA PRO A 190 -2.08 -18.32 13.51
C PRO A 190 -1.42 -19.66 13.28
N ARG A 191 -1.01 -20.35 14.36
CA ARG A 191 -0.45 -21.70 14.27
C ARG A 191 -1.54 -22.74 13.98
N PRO A 192 -1.21 -23.87 13.32
CA PRO A 192 -2.12 -25.01 13.14
C PRO A 192 -2.76 -25.45 14.46
N GLY A 193 -4.07 -25.63 14.45
CA GLY A 193 -4.85 -26.01 15.63
C GLY A 193 -5.14 -24.87 16.63
N LYS A 194 -4.76 -23.64 16.31
CA LYS A 194 -5.05 -22.43 17.10
C LYS A 194 -6.07 -21.52 16.39
N PRO A 195 -6.67 -20.56 17.10
CA PRO A 195 -7.55 -19.59 16.46
C PRO A 195 -6.87 -18.85 15.31
N ASN A 196 -7.60 -18.68 14.21
CA ASN A 196 -7.23 -17.82 13.09
C ASN A 196 -7.96 -16.47 13.21
N VAL A 197 -7.58 -15.50 12.38
CA VAL A 197 -8.27 -14.22 12.28
C VAL A 197 -9.74 -14.40 11.89
N ARG A 198 -10.56 -13.44 12.26
CA ARG A 198 -11.92 -13.33 11.74
C ARG A 198 -11.91 -12.32 10.60
N VAL A 199 -12.39 -12.73 9.44
CA VAL A 199 -12.51 -11.86 8.27
C VAL A 199 -13.98 -11.60 7.98
N ARG A 200 -14.33 -10.33 7.80
CA ARG A 200 -15.64 -9.90 7.33
C ARG A 200 -15.50 -9.06 6.08
N LEU A 201 -16.43 -9.18 5.15
CA LEU A 201 -16.49 -8.34 3.97
C LEU A 201 -17.38 -7.14 4.24
N GLY A 202 -16.83 -5.94 4.08
CA GLY A 202 -17.55 -4.68 4.13
C GLY A 202 -17.69 -4.07 2.75
N VAL A 203 -18.73 -3.26 2.55
CA VAL A 203 -18.91 -2.44 1.34
C VAL A 203 -19.23 -1.03 1.76
N THR A 204 -18.57 -0.06 1.13
CA THR A 204 -18.79 1.35 1.45
C THR A 204 -18.78 2.20 0.19
N SER A 205 -19.59 3.26 0.15
CA SER A 205 -19.44 4.32 -0.83
C SER A 205 -18.22 5.18 -0.48
N LYS A 206 -17.50 5.66 -1.48
CA LYS A 206 -16.31 6.52 -1.32
C LYS A 206 -16.54 7.81 -0.53
N ILE A 207 -17.80 8.16 -0.30
CA ILE A 207 -18.23 9.36 0.44
C ILE A 207 -19.39 8.93 1.33
N GLY A 208 -19.14 8.24 2.44
CA GLY A 208 -20.27 7.86 3.26
C GLY A 208 -19.95 6.87 4.38
N ARG A 209 -20.99 6.35 4.97
CA ARG A 209 -20.89 5.39 6.08
C ARG A 209 -20.56 4.00 5.55
N ALA A 210 -19.58 3.35 6.15
CA ALA A 210 -19.31 1.94 5.91
C ALA A 210 -20.50 1.10 6.36
N HIS A 211 -20.92 0.15 5.54
CA HIS A 211 -21.88 -0.90 5.90
C HIS A 211 -21.09 -2.22 5.98
N VAL A 212 -21.05 -2.79 7.16
CA VAL A 212 -20.42 -4.08 7.44
C VAL A 212 -21.50 -5.11 7.72
#